data_da4bd2e0d74c6f86f657efe001776275
#
_entry.id   da4bd2e0d74c6f86f657efe001776275
#
_cell.length_a   1.000
_cell.length_b   1.000
_cell.length_c   1.000
_cell.angle_alpha   90.00
_cell.angle_beta   90.00
_cell.angle_gamma   90.00
#
_symmetry.space_group_name_H-M   'P 1'
#
loop_
_entity.id
_entity.type
_entity.pdbx_description
1 polymer ?
#
loop_
_entity_poly.entity_id
_entity_poly.type
_entity_poly.pdbx_seq_one_letter_code
_entity_poly.pdbx_strand_id
1 'polypeptide(L)'
;MKHQIINNDLKKFTIKFNKFLKKKLSKDKNLLNQAILYSINTGGKRFRPYLVYIFGKELNLSNSVIFNLASAIEMLHNYSLVHDDLPSMDNDQFRRGKKTTHYKFNEYTAILAGCALLTKSYQILSNSSF
;
A
#
# COMPACT_ATOMS: atom_id res chain seq x y z
N MET A 1 24.16 -4.86 -16.67
CA MET A 1 23.96 -3.41 -16.80
C MET A 1 22.48 -3.00 -16.76
N LYS A 2 21.60 -3.47 -17.65
CA LYS A 2 20.14 -3.11 -17.63
C LYS A 2 19.43 -3.49 -16.31
N HIS A 3 19.68 -4.67 -15.73
CA HIS A 3 19.10 -5.08 -14.44
C HIS A 3 19.51 -4.18 -13.25
N GLN A 4 20.72 -3.64 -13.26
CA GLN A 4 21.19 -2.72 -12.20
C GLN A 4 20.50 -1.35 -12.30
N ILE A 5 20.22 -0.88 -13.52
CA ILE A 5 19.53 0.39 -13.76
C ILE A 5 18.09 0.31 -13.26
N ILE A 6 17.37 -0.73 -13.64
CA ILE A 6 15.98 -0.95 -13.20
C ILE A 6 15.89 -1.09 -11.67
N ASN A 7 16.82 -1.83 -11.05
CA ASN A 7 16.85 -1.98 -9.59
C ASN A 7 17.12 -0.65 -8.87
N ASN A 8 17.99 0.19 -9.40
CA ASN A 8 18.28 1.49 -8.82
C ASN A 8 17.10 2.46 -8.95
N ASP A 9 16.41 2.42 -10.08
CA ASP A 9 15.23 3.27 -10.31
C ASP A 9 14.05 2.84 -9.44
N LEU A 10 13.79 1.54 -9.32
CA LEU A 10 12.81 0.98 -8.40
C LEU A 10 13.10 1.38 -6.95
N LYS A 11 14.36 1.34 -6.51
CA LYS A 11 14.76 1.77 -5.15
C LYS A 11 14.47 3.24 -4.92
N LYS A 12 14.87 4.12 -5.85
CA LYS A 12 14.61 5.57 -5.78
C LYS A 12 13.11 5.87 -5.73
N PHE A 13 12.33 5.23 -6.60
CA PHE A 13 10.89 5.34 -6.60
C PHE A 13 10.30 4.88 -5.25
N THR A 14 10.68 3.71 -4.76
CA THR A 14 10.17 3.13 -3.52
C THR A 14 10.34 4.06 -2.33
N ILE A 15 11.50 4.72 -2.20
CA ILE A 15 11.77 5.68 -1.11
C ILE A 15 10.79 6.85 -1.19
N LYS A 16 10.65 7.47 -2.36
CA LYS A 16 9.75 8.61 -2.58
C LYS A 16 8.29 8.21 -2.37
N PHE A 17 7.90 7.08 -2.92
CA PHE A 17 6.55 6.55 -2.83
C PHE A 17 6.14 6.21 -1.40
N ASN A 18 6.99 5.51 -0.64
CA ASN A 18 6.70 5.20 0.76
C ASN A 18 6.53 6.46 1.62
N LYS A 19 7.34 7.50 1.38
CA LYS A 19 7.19 8.79 2.06
C LYS A 19 5.85 9.46 1.73
N PHE A 20 5.45 9.45 0.46
CA PHE A 20 4.18 9.99 -0.01
C PHE A 20 2.99 9.23 0.61
N LEU A 21 3.00 7.90 0.51
CA LEU A 21 1.95 7.02 1.02
C LEU A 21 1.78 7.17 2.54
N LYS A 22 2.88 7.20 3.28
CA LYS A 22 2.85 7.43 4.73
C LYS A 22 2.24 8.79 5.07
N LYS A 23 2.65 9.87 4.40
CA LYS A 23 2.07 11.20 4.60
C LYS A 23 0.56 11.23 4.32
N LYS A 24 0.11 10.50 3.30
CA LYS A 24 -1.30 10.41 2.93
C LYS A 24 -2.17 9.69 3.97
N LEU A 25 -1.59 8.73 4.70
CA LEU A 25 -2.28 7.90 5.69
C LEU A 25 -2.11 8.37 7.14
N SER A 26 -1.11 9.20 7.44
CA SER A 26 -0.74 9.58 8.82
C SER A 26 -1.58 10.73 9.40
N LYS A 27 -2.88 10.83 9.05
CA LYS A 27 -3.72 11.93 9.51
C LYS A 27 -4.21 11.77 10.96
N ASP A 28 -4.46 10.54 11.38
CA ASP A 28 -5.02 10.21 12.68
C ASP A 28 -4.10 9.31 13.50
N LYS A 29 -4.19 9.38 14.82
CA LYS A 29 -3.38 8.56 15.74
C LYS A 29 -4.19 7.46 16.43
N ASN A 30 -5.42 7.19 15.96
CA ASN A 30 -6.25 6.13 16.53
C ASN A 30 -5.73 4.72 16.19
N LEU A 31 -6.26 3.72 16.88
CA LEU A 31 -5.84 2.32 16.73
C LEU A 31 -6.01 1.81 15.30
N LEU A 32 -7.11 2.18 14.64
CA LEU A 32 -7.37 1.78 13.26
C LEU A 32 -6.28 2.30 12.31
N ASN A 33 -5.91 3.55 12.45
CA ASN A 33 -4.86 4.14 11.60
C ASN A 33 -3.46 3.56 11.89
N GLN A 34 -3.20 3.20 13.16
CA GLN A 34 -1.98 2.45 13.52
C GLN A 34 -1.93 1.09 12.82
N ALA A 35 -3.05 0.35 12.76
CA ALA A 35 -3.14 -0.93 12.07
C ALA A 35 -2.96 -0.78 10.54
N ILE A 36 -3.57 0.24 9.94
CA ILE A 36 -3.40 0.57 8.51
C ILE A 36 -1.92 0.86 8.21
N LEU A 37 -1.28 1.74 8.97
CA LEU A 37 0.13 2.08 8.78
C LEU A 37 1.04 0.87 9.02
N TYR A 38 0.72 0.04 10.01
CA TYR A 38 1.45 -1.19 10.26
C TYR A 38 1.39 -2.12 9.05
N SER A 39 0.19 -2.42 8.51
CA SER A 39 0.03 -3.31 7.37
C SER A 39 0.82 -2.84 6.15
N ILE A 40 0.78 -1.55 5.84
CA ILE A 40 1.53 -0.94 4.73
C ILE A 40 3.05 -1.01 4.96
N ASN A 41 3.51 -0.85 6.22
CA ASN A 41 4.92 -0.83 6.58
C ASN A 41 5.51 -2.25 6.83
N THR A 42 4.75 -3.32 6.72
CA THR A 42 5.28 -4.70 6.85
C THR A 42 6.23 -5.09 5.73
N GLY A 43 6.42 -4.23 4.76
CA GLY A 43 7.37 -4.40 3.68
C GLY A 43 6.69 -4.71 2.34
N GLY A 44 7.52 -5.00 1.36
CA GLY A 44 7.11 -5.29 -0.01
C GLY A 44 7.99 -4.55 -1.01
N LYS A 45 8.16 -5.15 -2.19
CA LYS A 45 9.02 -4.60 -3.25
C LYS A 45 8.40 -3.39 -3.96
N ARG A 46 7.15 -3.03 -3.66
CA ARG A 46 6.41 -1.94 -4.31
C ARG A 46 6.39 -2.06 -5.85
N PHE A 47 6.37 -3.29 -6.34
CA PHE A 47 6.43 -3.53 -7.78
C PHE A 47 5.17 -3.05 -8.51
N ARG A 48 3.97 -3.28 -7.93
CA ARG A 48 2.70 -2.81 -8.52
C ARG A 48 2.65 -1.28 -8.67
N PRO A 49 2.90 -0.49 -7.62
CA PRO A 49 2.96 0.97 -7.75
C PRO A 49 4.08 1.44 -8.68
N TYR A 50 5.19 0.70 -8.79
CA TYR A 50 6.26 1.03 -9.72
C TYR A 50 5.85 0.84 -11.19
N LEU A 51 5.08 -0.18 -11.50
CA LEU A 51 4.50 -0.33 -12.85
C LEU A 51 3.58 0.86 -13.19
N VAL A 52 2.71 1.26 -12.26
CA VAL A 52 1.89 2.48 -12.43
C VAL A 52 2.76 3.70 -12.71
N TYR A 53 3.89 3.83 -12.00
CA TYR A 53 4.83 4.93 -12.20
C TYR A 53 5.44 4.92 -13.61
N ILE A 54 5.93 3.77 -14.09
CA ILE A 54 6.52 3.66 -15.43
C ILE A 54 5.49 4.02 -16.50
N PHE A 55 4.32 3.37 -16.50
CA PHE A 55 3.30 3.63 -17.51
C PHE A 55 2.75 5.06 -17.43
N GLY A 56 2.58 5.60 -16.22
CA GLY A 56 2.16 6.98 -16.05
C GLY A 56 3.17 7.99 -16.62
N LYS A 57 4.46 7.69 -16.54
CA LYS A 57 5.52 8.51 -17.15
C LYS A 57 5.47 8.44 -18.69
N GLU A 58 5.31 7.26 -19.26
CA GLU A 58 5.16 7.08 -20.70
C GLU A 58 3.93 7.82 -21.26
N LEU A 59 2.85 7.86 -20.48
CA LEU A 59 1.63 8.59 -20.82
C LEU A 59 1.68 10.09 -20.49
N ASN A 60 2.83 10.61 -20.06
CA ASN A 60 3.05 12.01 -19.69
C ASN A 60 2.10 12.52 -18.58
N LEU A 61 1.63 11.64 -17.69
CA LEU A 61 0.82 12.03 -16.55
C LEU A 61 1.64 12.82 -15.51
N SER A 62 0.97 13.74 -14.80
CA SER A 62 1.62 14.49 -13.72
C SER A 62 2.04 13.56 -12.58
N ASN A 63 3.11 13.92 -11.88
CA ASN A 63 3.57 13.15 -10.71
C ASN A 63 2.48 12.98 -9.64
N SER A 64 1.62 13.98 -9.46
CA SER A 64 0.51 13.91 -8.49
C SER A 64 -0.48 12.81 -8.87
N VAL A 65 -0.90 12.77 -10.12
CA VAL A 65 -1.79 11.72 -10.65
C VAL A 65 -1.15 10.35 -10.51
N ILE A 66 0.09 10.19 -10.96
CA ILE A 66 0.83 8.92 -10.88
C ILE A 66 0.90 8.39 -9.44
N PHE A 67 1.29 9.25 -8.48
CA PHE A 67 1.44 8.83 -7.08
C PHE A 67 0.09 8.54 -6.41
N ASN A 68 -0.97 9.23 -6.80
CA ASN A 68 -2.34 8.92 -6.35
C ASN A 68 -2.79 7.55 -6.88
N LEU A 69 -2.67 7.28 -8.17
CA LEU A 69 -2.98 5.98 -8.77
C LEU A 69 -2.15 4.85 -8.15
N ALA A 70 -0.85 5.05 -8.02
CA ALA A 70 0.06 4.10 -7.38
C ALA A 70 -0.35 3.81 -5.93
N SER A 71 -0.79 4.84 -5.19
CA SER A 71 -1.29 4.68 -3.81
C SER A 71 -2.57 3.88 -3.75
N ALA A 72 -3.53 4.13 -4.64
CA ALA A 72 -4.78 3.39 -4.71
C ALA A 72 -4.53 1.88 -4.96
N ILE A 73 -3.68 1.57 -5.93
CA ILE A 73 -3.31 0.17 -6.26
C ILE A 73 -2.59 -0.50 -5.07
N GLU A 74 -1.69 0.19 -4.39
CA GLU A 74 -0.98 -0.39 -3.25
C GLU A 74 -1.90 -0.57 -2.03
N MET A 75 -2.84 0.35 -1.79
CA MET A 75 -3.85 0.20 -0.75
C MET A 75 -4.77 -0.99 -1.02
N LEU A 76 -5.24 -1.15 -2.26
CA LEU A 76 -6.05 -2.30 -2.68
C LEU A 76 -5.28 -3.62 -2.50
N HIS A 77 -4.02 -3.66 -2.87
CA HIS A 77 -3.17 -4.82 -2.65
C HIS A 77 -2.99 -5.14 -1.15
N ASN A 78 -2.74 -4.13 -0.31
CA ASN A 78 -2.61 -4.35 1.13
C ASN A 78 -3.94 -4.75 1.79
N TYR A 79 -5.08 -4.23 1.33
CA TYR A 79 -6.39 -4.72 1.72
C TYR A 79 -6.51 -6.22 1.51
N SER A 80 -6.21 -6.71 0.30
CA SER A 80 -6.32 -8.15 0.00
C SER A 80 -5.42 -8.98 0.91
N LEU A 81 -4.18 -8.55 1.14
CA LEU A 81 -3.26 -9.27 2.02
C LEU A 81 -3.74 -9.32 3.49
N VAL A 82 -4.26 -8.21 4.02
CA VAL A 82 -4.76 -8.15 5.40
C VAL A 82 -5.95 -9.07 5.59
N HIS A 83 -6.85 -9.17 4.59
CA HIS A 83 -8.02 -10.05 4.66
C HIS A 83 -7.66 -11.51 4.39
N ASP A 84 -6.75 -11.79 3.46
CA ASP A 84 -6.27 -13.16 3.20
C ASP A 84 -5.61 -13.77 4.46
N ASP A 85 -4.91 -12.97 5.27
CA ASP A 85 -4.26 -13.41 6.49
C ASP A 85 -5.22 -13.77 7.64
N LEU A 86 -6.50 -13.38 7.58
CA LEU A 86 -7.46 -13.57 8.67
C LEU A 86 -7.66 -15.06 9.02
N PRO A 87 -8.05 -15.38 10.29
CA PRO A 87 -8.31 -16.76 10.71
C PRO A 87 -9.34 -17.50 9.86
N SER A 88 -10.32 -16.79 9.31
CA SER A 88 -11.37 -17.34 8.42
C SER A 88 -10.93 -17.53 6.97
N MET A 89 -9.71 -17.11 6.62
CA MET A 89 -9.11 -17.23 5.31
C MET A 89 -7.88 -18.14 5.38
N ASP A 90 -6.67 -17.62 5.16
CA ASP A 90 -5.43 -18.41 5.19
C ASP A 90 -4.94 -18.69 6.61
N ASN A 91 -5.42 -17.95 7.61
CA ASN A 91 -5.03 -18.06 9.02
C ASN A 91 -3.52 -17.90 9.24
N ASP A 92 -2.90 -16.96 8.55
CA ASP A 92 -1.47 -16.70 8.64
C ASP A 92 -1.13 -15.81 9.85
N GLN A 93 -0.22 -16.29 10.72
CA GLN A 93 0.25 -15.50 11.85
C GLN A 93 1.40 -14.56 11.49
N PHE A 94 2.16 -14.89 10.45
CA PHE A 94 3.33 -14.14 10.00
C PHE A 94 3.32 -13.96 8.48
N ARG A 95 3.71 -12.76 8.06
CA ARG A 95 3.95 -12.41 6.65
C ARG A 95 5.26 -11.63 6.52
N ARG A 96 6.15 -12.08 5.63
CA ARG A 96 7.47 -11.46 5.42
C ARG A 96 8.28 -11.31 6.72
N GLY A 97 8.20 -12.31 7.62
CA GLY A 97 8.90 -12.32 8.90
C GLY A 97 8.31 -11.40 9.97
N LYS A 98 7.17 -10.76 9.72
CA LYS A 98 6.46 -9.92 10.71
C LYS A 98 5.08 -10.50 11.01
N LYS A 99 4.56 -10.24 12.21
CA LYS A 99 3.20 -10.62 12.59
C LYS A 99 2.21 -10.02 11.59
N THR A 100 1.18 -10.80 11.21
CA THR A 100 0.06 -10.30 10.42
C THR A 100 -0.76 -9.29 11.24
N THR A 101 -1.59 -8.51 10.57
CA THR A 101 -2.31 -7.41 11.24
C THR A 101 -3.23 -7.93 12.35
N HIS A 102 -3.97 -9.03 12.11
CA HIS A 102 -4.85 -9.60 13.14
C HIS A 102 -4.06 -10.21 14.32
N TYR A 103 -2.87 -10.74 14.06
CA TYR A 103 -2.00 -11.31 15.10
C TYR A 103 -1.25 -10.25 15.90
N LYS A 104 -1.00 -9.06 15.30
CA LYS A 104 -0.38 -7.91 15.97
C LYS A 104 -1.37 -7.10 16.81
N PHE A 105 -2.57 -6.89 16.30
CA PHE A 105 -3.63 -6.11 16.96
C PHE A 105 -4.74 -7.04 17.48
N ASN A 106 -5.74 -7.29 16.66
CA ASN A 106 -6.81 -8.27 16.83
C ASN A 106 -7.57 -8.41 15.51
N GLU A 107 -8.46 -9.39 15.43
CA GLU A 107 -9.18 -9.74 14.21
C GLU A 107 -10.10 -8.60 13.72
N TYR A 108 -10.94 -8.03 14.60
CA TYR A 108 -11.84 -6.96 14.18
C TYR A 108 -11.09 -5.72 13.70
N THR A 109 -9.97 -5.37 14.33
CA THR A 109 -9.13 -4.24 13.89
C THR A 109 -8.51 -4.50 12.52
N ALA A 110 -8.10 -5.73 12.24
CA ALA A 110 -7.59 -6.12 10.92
C ALA A 110 -8.68 -6.05 9.85
N ILE A 111 -9.88 -6.54 10.13
CA ILE A 111 -11.02 -6.44 9.21
C ILE A 111 -11.29 -4.98 8.86
N LEU A 112 -11.41 -4.11 9.87
CA LEU A 112 -11.68 -2.68 9.68
C LEU A 112 -10.52 -1.97 8.96
N ALA A 113 -9.26 -2.35 9.24
CA ALA A 113 -8.10 -1.79 8.55
C ALA A 113 -8.11 -2.14 7.06
N GLY A 114 -8.44 -3.38 6.71
CA GLY A 114 -8.63 -3.80 5.33
C GLY A 114 -9.77 -3.02 4.64
N CYS A 115 -10.95 -2.97 5.25
CA CYS A 115 -12.09 -2.20 4.72
C CYS A 115 -11.74 -0.73 4.50
N ALA A 116 -11.02 -0.11 5.45
CA ALA A 116 -10.59 1.28 5.33
C ALA A 116 -9.59 1.49 4.18
N LEU A 117 -8.65 0.55 3.97
CA LEU A 117 -7.72 0.58 2.83
C LEU A 117 -8.46 0.48 1.49
N LEU A 118 -9.42 -0.43 1.38
CA LEU A 118 -10.27 -0.59 0.19
C LEU A 118 -11.04 0.71 -0.09
N THR A 119 -11.74 1.24 0.90
CA THR A 119 -12.52 2.48 0.78
C THR A 119 -11.65 3.67 0.40
N LYS A 120 -10.47 3.82 1.02
CA LYS A 120 -9.51 4.90 0.69
C LYS A 120 -8.97 4.76 -0.73
N SER A 121 -8.77 3.55 -1.23
CA SER A 121 -8.31 3.33 -2.61
C SER A 121 -9.34 3.87 -3.62
N TYR A 122 -10.61 3.53 -3.45
CA TYR A 122 -11.69 4.06 -4.29
C TYR A 122 -11.89 5.57 -4.14
N GLN A 123 -11.79 6.10 -2.92
CA GLN A 123 -11.87 7.54 -2.67
C GLN A 123 -10.79 8.32 -3.44
N ILE A 124 -9.56 7.79 -3.49
CA ILE A 124 -8.48 8.42 -4.26
C ILE A 124 -8.80 8.40 -5.75
N LEU A 125 -9.28 7.28 -6.27
CA LEU A 125 -9.62 7.14 -7.69
C LEU A 125 -10.77 8.06 -8.09
N SER A 126 -11.82 8.15 -7.27
CA SER A 126 -12.98 9.01 -7.56
C SER A 126 -12.66 10.51 -7.50
N ASN A 127 -11.68 10.91 -6.70
CA ASN A 127 -11.26 12.31 -6.54
C ASN A 127 -10.10 12.72 -7.48
N SER A 128 -9.61 11.78 -8.28
CA SER A 128 -8.55 12.07 -9.24
C SER A 128 -9.18 12.54 -10.55
N SER A 129 -8.93 13.80 -10.91
CA SER A 129 -9.16 14.30 -12.27
C SER A 129 -8.02 13.78 -13.15
N PHE A 130 -8.37 12.99 -14.13
CA PHE A 130 -7.45 12.48 -15.15
C PHE A 130 -7.37 13.43 -16.34
#